data_38856f7a7789efce0e136e1752ad70b1
#
_entry.id   38856f7a7789efce0e136e1752ad70b1
#
_cell.length_a   1.000
_cell.length_b   1.000
_cell.length_c   1.000
_cell.angle_alpha   90.00
_cell.angle_beta   90.00
_cell.angle_gamma   90.00
#
_symmetry.space_group_name_H-M   'P 1'
#
loop_
_entity.id
_entity.type
_entity.pdbx_description
1 polymer ?
#
loop_
_entity_poly.entity_id
_entity_poly.type
_entity_poly.pdbx_seq_one_letter_code
_entity_poly.pdbx_strand_id
1 'polypeptide(L)'
;MFGEHFVVYGIKSILCSINKRVTVTAEKTKERKISINSEIGKLVLEPNESISKIDSPLKPFYYLANKAIKDQNEGLEIEIESEIPLGAGLGSSSACCVAGAAAIFKLFGKISKEKILELAIEAEKTIYQNTSGADCTVSTYGGLMEYDKNNGFKKIEDEPNFQLVIANSNIEHSTESMVSKVKEFENKNKEKFNELSNLESKLVEDVLKLIKENKIKEIGEKINQNQKFL
;
A
#
# COMPACT_ATOMS: atom_id res chain seq x y z
N MET A 1 -0.53 -0.84 11.56
CA MET A 1 -0.72 -0.71 13.03
C MET A 1 0.32 -1.51 13.80
N PHE A 2 0.63 -2.73 13.38
CA PHE A 2 1.63 -3.60 14.00
C PHE A 2 2.31 -4.42 12.92
N GLY A 3 3.61 -4.70 13.05
CA GLY A 3 4.39 -5.51 12.12
C GLY A 3 4.95 -4.78 10.89
N GLU A 4 4.99 -3.45 10.88
CA GLU A 4 5.30 -2.59 9.73
C GLU A 4 6.58 -3.02 8.98
N HIS A 5 7.70 -3.15 9.68
CA HIS A 5 8.98 -3.51 9.07
C HIS A 5 9.19 -5.01 8.94
N PHE A 6 8.49 -5.79 9.76
CA PHE A 6 8.68 -7.24 9.84
C PHE A 6 7.81 -8.03 8.84
N VAL A 7 6.77 -7.41 8.29
CA VAL A 7 5.85 -8.04 7.33
C VAL A 7 6.55 -8.53 6.06
N VAL A 8 7.59 -7.83 5.60
CA VAL A 8 8.39 -8.25 4.44
C VAL A 8 9.19 -9.53 4.70
N TYR A 9 9.42 -9.86 5.96
CA TYR A 9 10.12 -11.06 6.42
C TYR A 9 9.18 -12.21 6.82
N GLY A 10 7.86 -12.05 6.54
CA GLY A 10 6.86 -13.07 6.81
C GLY A 10 6.32 -13.09 8.23
N ILE A 11 6.58 -12.05 9.03
CA ILE A 11 5.92 -11.86 10.31
C ILE A 11 4.52 -11.30 10.06
N LYS A 12 3.53 -11.82 10.78
CA LYS A 12 2.15 -11.34 10.70
C LYS A 12 2.07 -9.87 11.09
N SER A 13 1.16 -9.15 10.44
CA SER A 13 0.88 -7.76 10.73
C SER A 13 -0.62 -7.51 10.94
N ILE A 14 -0.95 -6.43 11.64
CA ILE A 14 -2.32 -5.95 11.79
C ILE A 14 -2.44 -4.66 11.00
N LEU A 15 -3.29 -4.69 9.97
CA LEU A 15 -3.54 -3.60 9.07
C LEU A 15 -4.92 -3.01 9.35
N CYS A 16 -5.03 -1.69 9.19
CA CYS A 16 -6.28 -0.97 9.35
C CYS A 16 -6.43 0.05 8.24
N SER A 17 -7.56 0.04 7.54
CA SER A 17 -7.93 1.14 6.66
C SER A 17 -8.35 2.37 7.47
N ILE A 18 -8.05 3.56 6.95
CA ILE A 18 -8.44 4.83 7.55
C ILE A 18 -9.46 5.55 6.66
N ASN A 19 -10.11 6.59 7.17
CA ASN A 19 -11.12 7.36 6.45
C ASN A 19 -10.56 8.43 5.49
N LYS A 20 -9.29 8.30 5.11
CA LYS A 20 -8.67 9.10 4.05
C LYS A 20 -8.78 8.39 2.70
N ARG A 21 -9.03 9.14 1.65
CA ARG A 21 -9.33 8.58 0.32
C ARG A 21 -8.31 9.02 -0.72
N VAL A 22 -8.11 8.13 -1.69
CA VAL A 22 -7.55 8.46 -3.00
C VAL A 22 -8.67 8.26 -4.02
N THR A 23 -8.90 9.28 -4.83
CA THR A 23 -9.86 9.25 -5.93
C THR A 23 -9.10 9.26 -7.25
N VAL A 24 -9.40 8.30 -8.12
CA VAL A 24 -8.86 8.26 -9.48
C VAL A 24 -10.01 8.27 -10.46
N THR A 25 -9.97 9.24 -11.36
CA THR A 25 -10.87 9.32 -12.51
C THR A 25 -10.09 8.94 -13.76
N ALA A 26 -10.66 8.08 -14.61
CA ALA A 26 -10.03 7.68 -15.84
C ALA A 26 -11.05 7.74 -16.99
N GLU A 27 -10.63 8.28 -18.12
CA GLU A 27 -11.47 8.43 -19.32
C GLU A 27 -10.69 8.01 -20.56
N LYS A 28 -11.41 7.42 -21.54
CA LYS A 28 -10.84 7.09 -22.85
C LYS A 28 -10.76 8.34 -23.72
N THR A 29 -9.66 8.49 -24.43
CA THR A 29 -9.46 9.58 -25.39
C THR A 29 -9.19 9.04 -26.79
N LYS A 30 -9.47 9.88 -27.80
CA LYS A 30 -9.16 9.58 -29.21
C LYS A 30 -7.69 9.88 -29.57
N GLU A 31 -7.01 10.63 -28.73
CA GLU A 31 -5.58 10.87 -28.88
C GLU A 31 -4.81 9.66 -28.35
N ARG A 32 -3.87 9.18 -29.15
CA ARG A 32 -2.99 8.07 -28.77
C ARG A 32 -1.95 8.49 -27.73
N LYS A 33 -2.44 8.87 -26.52
CA LYS A 33 -1.61 9.32 -25.41
C LYS A 33 -2.17 8.82 -24.08
N ILE A 34 -1.30 8.55 -23.15
CA ILE A 34 -1.63 8.33 -21.74
C ILE A 34 -1.23 9.59 -21.00
N SER A 35 -2.22 10.37 -20.58
CA SER A 35 -2.05 11.60 -19.80
C SER A 35 -2.45 11.32 -18.35
N ILE A 36 -1.54 11.56 -17.42
CA ILE A 36 -1.76 11.35 -15.98
C ILE A 36 -1.48 12.66 -15.29
N ASN A 37 -2.43 13.15 -14.52
CA ASN A 37 -2.35 14.40 -13.79
C ASN A 37 -2.61 14.18 -12.29
N SER A 38 -1.85 14.86 -11.44
CA SER A 38 -1.98 14.80 -9.99
C SER A 38 -1.31 16.01 -9.34
N GLU A 39 -1.50 16.21 -8.04
CA GLU A 39 -0.81 17.25 -7.26
C GLU A 39 0.72 17.12 -7.30
N ILE A 40 1.26 15.89 -7.48
CA ILE A 40 2.71 15.64 -7.52
C ILE A 40 3.33 15.81 -8.92
N GLY A 41 2.52 16.18 -9.92
CA GLY A 41 2.99 16.44 -11.27
C GLY A 41 2.13 15.85 -12.37
N LYS A 42 2.65 15.93 -13.59
CA LYS A 42 2.00 15.45 -14.81
C LYS A 42 2.94 14.54 -15.58
N LEU A 43 2.38 13.46 -16.15
CA LEU A 43 3.10 12.55 -17.04
C LEU A 43 2.26 12.36 -18.32
N VAL A 44 2.87 12.60 -19.48
CA VAL A 44 2.22 12.37 -20.78
C VAL A 44 3.17 11.56 -21.66
N LEU A 45 2.74 10.36 -22.04
CA LEU A 45 3.52 9.43 -22.84
C LEU A 45 2.64 8.74 -23.89
N GLU A 46 3.25 8.23 -24.94
CA GLU A 46 2.56 7.34 -25.87
C GLU A 46 2.40 5.92 -25.24
N PRO A 47 1.38 5.14 -25.63
CA PRO A 47 1.32 3.73 -25.30
C PRO A 47 2.55 2.96 -25.80
N ASN A 48 2.95 1.94 -25.03
CA ASN A 48 4.07 1.03 -25.34
C ASN A 48 5.48 1.64 -25.16
N GLU A 49 5.62 2.76 -24.46
CA GLU A 49 6.94 3.19 -24.02
C GLU A 49 7.49 2.27 -22.92
N SER A 50 8.82 2.14 -22.88
CA SER A 50 9.49 1.27 -21.91
C SER A 50 9.37 1.78 -20.49
N ILE A 51 8.74 1.01 -19.61
CA ILE A 51 8.56 1.31 -18.18
C ILE A 51 9.90 1.63 -17.49
N SER A 52 10.99 0.96 -17.88
CA SER A 52 12.31 1.17 -17.27
C SER A 52 12.90 2.56 -17.52
N LYS A 53 12.45 3.26 -18.57
CA LYS A 53 12.89 4.61 -18.93
C LYS A 53 12.09 5.72 -18.25
N ILE A 54 11.00 5.38 -17.58
CA ILE A 54 10.13 6.36 -16.92
C ILE A 54 10.68 6.64 -15.52
N ASP A 55 11.17 7.85 -15.32
CA ASP A 55 11.59 8.38 -14.01
C ASP A 55 10.50 9.32 -13.49
N SER A 56 9.45 8.73 -12.92
CA SER A 56 8.31 9.47 -12.39
C SER A 56 7.60 8.66 -11.31
N PRO A 57 7.12 9.27 -10.23
CA PRO A 57 6.25 8.63 -9.24
C PRO A 57 4.90 8.20 -9.84
N LEU A 58 4.52 8.73 -11.01
CA LEU A 58 3.29 8.37 -11.75
C LEU A 58 3.46 7.12 -12.63
N LYS A 59 4.65 6.52 -12.67
CA LYS A 59 4.97 5.29 -13.41
C LYS A 59 3.96 4.14 -13.18
N PRO A 60 3.46 3.87 -11.96
CA PRO A 60 2.46 2.82 -11.73
C PRO A 60 1.17 3.02 -12.54
N PHE A 61 0.70 4.25 -12.68
CA PHE A 61 -0.49 4.55 -13.46
C PHE A 61 -0.27 4.36 -14.95
N TYR A 62 0.90 4.76 -15.44
CA TYR A 62 1.27 4.49 -16.83
C TYR A 62 1.32 2.97 -17.08
N TYR A 63 1.90 2.20 -16.18
CA TYR A 63 1.92 0.73 -16.26
C TYR A 63 0.51 0.15 -16.37
N LEU A 64 -0.42 0.58 -15.51
CA LEU A 64 -1.80 0.12 -15.51
C LEU A 64 -2.53 0.51 -16.79
N ALA A 65 -2.39 1.75 -17.24
CA ALA A 65 -2.99 2.26 -18.46
C ALA A 65 -2.51 1.50 -19.69
N ASN A 66 -1.19 1.35 -19.82
CA ASN A 66 -0.57 0.64 -20.93
C ASN A 66 -0.97 -0.85 -20.97
N LYS A 67 -1.17 -1.47 -19.80
CA LYS A 67 -1.64 -2.86 -19.70
C LYS A 67 -3.14 -2.99 -20.03
N ALA A 68 -3.94 -1.97 -19.78
CA ALA A 68 -5.39 -1.97 -20.02
C ALA A 68 -5.76 -1.67 -21.48
N ILE A 69 -5.00 -0.80 -22.15
CA ILE A 69 -5.24 -0.42 -23.55
C ILE A 69 -4.93 -1.61 -24.46
N LYS A 70 -5.96 -2.06 -25.21
CA LYS A 70 -5.82 -3.14 -26.21
C LYS A 70 -5.74 -2.60 -27.63
N ASP A 71 -6.45 -1.50 -27.88
CA ASP A 71 -6.44 -0.82 -29.18
C ASP A 71 -5.36 0.26 -29.15
N GLN A 72 -4.41 0.19 -30.05
CA GLN A 72 -3.29 1.13 -30.16
C GLN A 72 -3.73 2.55 -30.58
N ASN A 73 -4.97 2.74 -31.01
CA ASN A 73 -5.51 4.05 -31.40
C ASN A 73 -6.26 4.75 -30.25
N GLU A 74 -6.42 4.10 -29.10
CA GLU A 74 -7.01 4.71 -27.91
C GLU A 74 -5.93 5.26 -26.98
N GLY A 75 -6.27 6.32 -26.25
CA GLY A 75 -5.49 6.85 -25.13
C GLY A 75 -6.32 6.89 -23.86
N LEU A 76 -5.70 7.34 -22.78
CA LEU A 76 -6.36 7.54 -21.50
C LEU A 76 -5.97 8.87 -20.89
N GLU A 77 -6.93 9.54 -20.30
CA GLU A 77 -6.74 10.65 -19.39
C GLU A 77 -7.06 10.20 -17.97
N ILE A 78 -6.14 10.47 -17.04
CA ILE A 78 -6.20 9.96 -15.66
C ILE A 78 -5.93 11.13 -14.73
N GLU A 79 -6.89 11.42 -13.85
CA GLU A 79 -6.79 12.42 -12.79
C GLU A 79 -6.70 11.72 -11.43
N ILE A 80 -5.81 12.20 -10.55
CA ILE A 80 -5.55 11.62 -9.24
C ILE A 80 -5.66 12.69 -8.18
N GLU A 81 -6.55 12.48 -7.22
CA GLU A 81 -6.74 13.33 -6.04
C GLU A 81 -6.49 12.48 -4.79
N SER A 82 -5.74 13.01 -3.81
CA SER A 82 -5.42 12.30 -2.59
C SER A 82 -5.64 13.15 -1.35
N GLU A 83 -6.43 12.62 -0.40
CA GLU A 83 -6.53 13.18 0.95
C GLU A 83 -5.42 12.67 1.88
N ILE A 84 -4.63 11.68 1.44
CA ILE A 84 -3.58 11.05 2.24
C ILE A 84 -2.30 11.88 2.07
N PRO A 85 -1.73 12.42 3.16
CA PRO A 85 -0.48 13.16 3.08
C PRO A 85 0.65 12.31 2.48
N LEU A 86 1.41 12.91 1.58
CA LEU A 86 2.56 12.26 0.95
C LEU A 86 3.67 12.01 1.98
N GLY A 87 4.34 10.88 1.86
CA GLY A 87 5.49 10.54 2.70
C GLY A 87 5.18 10.33 4.19
N ALA A 88 3.90 10.28 4.57
CA ALA A 88 3.46 10.14 5.97
C ALA A 88 3.39 8.68 6.48
N GLY A 89 3.82 7.70 5.68
CA GLY A 89 3.77 6.28 6.07
C GLY A 89 2.36 5.69 6.15
N LEU A 90 1.38 6.31 5.49
CA LEU A 90 -0.03 5.91 5.52
C LEU A 90 -0.48 5.10 4.30
N GLY A 91 0.44 4.48 3.58
CA GLY A 91 0.11 3.63 2.42
C GLY A 91 -0.45 4.39 1.21
N SER A 92 -0.14 5.70 1.05
CA SER A 92 -0.66 6.53 -0.06
C SER A 92 -0.35 5.93 -1.43
N SER A 93 0.87 5.45 -1.66
CA SER A 93 1.28 4.84 -2.93
C SER A 93 0.43 3.62 -3.29
N SER A 94 0.25 2.70 -2.34
CA SER A 94 -0.57 1.50 -2.53
C SER A 94 -2.03 1.83 -2.75
N ALA A 95 -2.59 2.79 -2.00
CA ALA A 95 -3.96 3.28 -2.20
C ALA A 95 -4.14 3.87 -3.62
N CYS A 96 -3.15 4.62 -4.11
CA CYS A 96 -3.10 5.13 -5.48
C CYS A 96 -3.10 3.98 -6.51
N CYS A 97 -2.27 2.97 -6.33
CA CYS A 97 -2.22 1.81 -7.23
C CYS A 97 -3.56 1.06 -7.27
N VAL A 98 -4.20 0.86 -6.11
CA VAL A 98 -5.52 0.19 -6.01
C VAL A 98 -6.61 1.01 -6.69
N ALA A 99 -6.70 2.32 -6.40
CA ALA A 99 -7.68 3.20 -7.02
C ALA A 99 -7.47 3.30 -8.54
N GLY A 100 -6.21 3.41 -8.98
CA GLY A 100 -5.83 3.43 -10.40
C GLY A 100 -6.22 2.13 -11.12
N ALA A 101 -5.90 0.96 -10.54
CA ALA A 101 -6.27 -0.32 -11.10
C ALA A 101 -7.81 -0.43 -11.23
N ALA A 102 -8.55 -0.03 -10.19
CA ALA A 102 -10.01 -0.08 -10.21
C ALA A 102 -10.59 0.86 -11.28
N ALA A 103 -10.16 2.13 -11.33
CA ALA A 103 -10.69 3.13 -12.26
C ALA A 103 -10.37 2.75 -13.72
N ILE A 104 -9.11 2.47 -14.02
CA ILE A 104 -8.64 2.22 -15.38
C ILE A 104 -9.29 0.95 -15.94
N PHE A 105 -9.23 -0.16 -15.21
CA PHE A 105 -9.72 -1.44 -15.75
C PHE A 105 -11.24 -1.53 -15.84
N LYS A 106 -11.99 -0.76 -15.02
CA LYS A 106 -13.46 -0.65 -15.16
C LYS A 106 -13.88 -0.05 -16.50
N LEU A 107 -13.07 0.78 -17.14
CA LEU A 107 -13.35 1.32 -18.49
C LEU A 107 -13.42 0.20 -19.56
N PHE A 108 -12.75 -0.91 -19.31
CA PHE A 108 -12.64 -2.03 -20.25
C PHE A 108 -13.52 -3.24 -19.87
N GLY A 109 -14.26 -3.16 -18.78
CA GLY A 109 -15.20 -4.18 -18.36
C GLY A 109 -15.29 -4.41 -16.86
N LYS A 110 -15.97 -5.50 -16.49
CA LYS A 110 -16.07 -5.90 -15.07
C LYS A 110 -14.74 -6.42 -14.57
N ILE A 111 -14.37 -6.02 -13.37
CA ILE A 111 -13.15 -6.46 -12.68
C ILE A 111 -13.47 -6.84 -11.23
N SER A 112 -12.90 -7.94 -10.75
CA SER A 112 -13.05 -8.38 -9.36
C SER A 112 -12.04 -7.68 -8.44
N LYS A 113 -12.30 -7.71 -7.12
CA LYS A 113 -11.37 -7.16 -6.12
C LYS A 113 -10.01 -7.87 -6.13
N GLU A 114 -10.01 -9.19 -6.34
CA GLU A 114 -8.80 -10.00 -6.42
C GLU A 114 -7.92 -9.54 -7.60
N LYS A 115 -8.55 -9.28 -8.75
CA LYS A 115 -7.83 -8.81 -9.93
C LYS A 115 -7.34 -7.37 -9.77
N ILE A 116 -8.10 -6.51 -9.09
CA ILE A 116 -7.66 -5.16 -8.72
C ILE A 116 -6.42 -5.24 -7.82
N LEU A 117 -6.43 -6.10 -6.80
CA LEU A 117 -5.30 -6.30 -5.89
C LEU A 117 -4.05 -6.78 -6.64
N GLU A 118 -4.20 -7.79 -7.50
CA GLU A 118 -3.10 -8.33 -8.32
C GLU A 118 -2.45 -7.20 -9.15
N LEU A 119 -3.27 -6.44 -9.88
CA LEU A 119 -2.82 -5.35 -10.74
C LEU A 119 -2.18 -4.21 -9.94
N ALA A 120 -2.72 -3.88 -8.77
CA ALA A 120 -2.17 -2.85 -7.89
C ALA A 120 -0.78 -3.23 -7.38
N ILE A 121 -0.59 -4.49 -6.96
CA ILE A 121 0.72 -5.01 -6.52
C ILE A 121 1.72 -5.02 -7.68
N GLU A 122 1.31 -5.40 -8.89
CA GLU A 122 2.17 -5.33 -10.07
C GLU A 122 2.59 -3.88 -10.39
N ALA A 123 1.65 -2.94 -10.30
CA ALA A 123 1.92 -1.52 -10.51
C ALA A 123 2.88 -0.97 -9.46
N GLU A 124 2.66 -1.29 -8.19
CA GLU A 124 3.53 -0.88 -7.09
C GLU A 124 4.96 -1.40 -7.26
N LYS A 125 5.15 -2.62 -7.79
CA LYS A 125 6.46 -3.18 -8.11
C LYS A 125 7.25 -2.38 -9.14
N THR A 126 6.62 -1.50 -9.90
CA THR A 126 7.33 -0.61 -10.84
C THR A 126 8.15 0.46 -10.12
N ILE A 127 7.83 0.75 -8.86
CA ILE A 127 8.53 1.70 -7.99
C ILE A 127 9.17 1.03 -6.76
N TYR A 128 8.56 -0.04 -6.20
CA TYR A 128 9.04 -0.77 -5.04
C TYR A 128 9.09 -2.28 -5.32
N GLN A 129 10.23 -2.78 -5.78
CA GLN A 129 10.38 -4.19 -6.21
C GLN A 129 10.02 -5.20 -5.11
N ASN A 130 10.30 -4.89 -3.86
CA ASN A 130 10.12 -5.78 -2.71
C ASN A 130 8.86 -5.43 -1.87
N THR A 131 7.79 -4.95 -2.52
CA THR A 131 6.53 -4.71 -1.79
C THR A 131 6.01 -5.97 -1.13
N SER A 132 5.47 -5.83 0.10
CA SER A 132 4.78 -6.92 0.79
C SER A 132 3.37 -7.17 0.23
N GLY A 133 2.77 -6.18 -0.44
CA GLY A 133 1.37 -6.18 -0.85
C GLY A 133 0.36 -5.90 0.28
N ALA A 134 0.84 -5.68 1.51
CA ALA A 134 0.00 -5.45 2.68
C ALA A 134 -0.91 -4.23 2.52
N ASP A 135 -0.34 -3.07 2.18
CA ASP A 135 -1.08 -1.83 2.01
C ASP A 135 -2.05 -1.88 0.81
N CYS A 136 -1.65 -2.53 -0.29
CA CYS A 136 -2.57 -2.81 -1.40
C CYS A 136 -3.74 -3.69 -0.96
N THR A 137 -3.49 -4.68 -0.09
CA THR A 137 -4.53 -5.58 0.40
C THR A 137 -5.55 -4.84 1.26
N VAL A 138 -5.09 -4.07 2.26
CA VAL A 138 -6.00 -3.32 3.12
C VAL A 138 -6.73 -2.20 2.38
N SER A 139 -6.09 -1.57 1.38
CA SER A 139 -6.74 -0.58 0.52
C SER A 139 -7.83 -1.18 -0.38
N THR A 140 -7.65 -2.44 -0.81
CA THR A 140 -8.64 -3.14 -1.67
C THR A 140 -9.84 -3.64 -0.88
N TYR A 141 -9.63 -4.20 0.30
CA TYR A 141 -10.68 -4.89 1.05
C TYR A 141 -11.27 -4.07 2.19
N GLY A 142 -10.52 -3.11 2.69
CA GLY A 142 -10.93 -2.23 3.81
C GLY A 142 -11.02 -2.95 5.14
N GLY A 143 -11.27 -2.18 6.20
CA GLY A 143 -11.47 -2.68 7.56
C GLY A 143 -10.19 -2.97 8.31
N LEU A 144 -10.30 -3.78 9.36
CA LEU A 144 -9.21 -4.29 10.17
C LEU A 144 -8.89 -5.71 9.75
N MET A 145 -7.60 -6.06 9.61
CA MET A 145 -7.22 -7.40 9.17
C MET A 145 -5.88 -7.86 9.74
N GLU A 146 -5.78 -9.17 9.95
CA GLU A 146 -4.53 -9.90 10.07
C GLU A 146 -3.99 -10.16 8.67
N TYR A 147 -2.72 -9.86 8.44
CA TYR A 147 -2.04 -10.09 7.17
C TYR A 147 -0.77 -10.89 7.36
N ASP A 148 -0.57 -11.86 6.47
CA ASP A 148 0.63 -12.68 6.38
C ASP A 148 1.05 -12.73 4.91
N LYS A 149 2.29 -12.36 4.60
CA LYS A 149 2.79 -12.31 3.22
C LYS A 149 2.68 -13.65 2.49
N ASN A 150 2.80 -14.76 3.21
CA ASN A 150 2.79 -16.11 2.63
C ASN A 150 1.39 -16.75 2.62
N ASN A 151 0.55 -16.40 3.62
CA ASN A 151 -0.75 -17.03 3.83
C ASN A 151 -1.93 -16.13 3.45
N GLY A 152 -1.66 -14.87 3.03
CA GLY A 152 -2.69 -13.90 2.66
C GLY A 152 -3.25 -13.14 3.87
N PHE A 153 -4.54 -12.80 3.83
CA PHE A 153 -5.15 -11.98 4.87
C PHE A 153 -6.42 -12.63 5.43
N LYS A 154 -6.74 -12.23 6.65
CA LYS A 154 -8.01 -12.57 7.31
C LYS A 154 -8.63 -11.31 7.89
N LYS A 155 -9.86 -10.98 7.46
CA LYS A 155 -10.60 -9.88 8.06
C LYS A 155 -10.95 -10.20 9.51
N ILE A 156 -10.92 -9.15 10.34
CA ILE A 156 -11.38 -9.19 11.72
C ILE A 156 -12.80 -8.62 11.69
N GLU A 157 -13.79 -9.51 11.82
CA GLU A 157 -15.21 -9.14 11.66
C GLU A 157 -15.77 -8.37 12.85
N ASP A 158 -15.34 -8.71 14.06
CA ASP A 158 -15.73 -8.02 15.30
C ASP A 158 -14.77 -6.86 15.59
N GLU A 159 -14.74 -5.88 14.68
CA GLU A 159 -13.88 -4.70 14.84
C GLU A 159 -14.31 -3.87 16.06
N PRO A 160 -13.40 -3.62 17.00
CA PRO A 160 -13.72 -2.73 18.11
C PRO A 160 -13.93 -1.30 17.58
N ASN A 161 -14.93 -0.61 18.12
CA ASN A 161 -15.14 0.78 17.78
C ASN A 161 -14.13 1.65 18.55
N PHE A 162 -13.03 2.04 17.89
CA PHE A 162 -12.02 2.90 18.47
C PHE A 162 -11.65 4.06 17.52
N GLN A 163 -11.15 5.12 18.11
CA GLN A 163 -10.65 6.27 17.37
C GLN A 163 -9.13 6.26 17.38
N LEU A 164 -8.53 6.47 16.20
CA LEU A 164 -7.09 6.68 16.06
C LEU A 164 -6.81 8.16 15.88
N VAL A 165 -5.88 8.68 16.66
CA VAL A 165 -5.29 10.01 16.43
C VAL A 165 -4.00 9.81 15.64
N ILE A 166 -3.96 10.35 14.41
CA ILE A 166 -2.80 10.28 13.54
C ILE A 166 -2.12 11.65 13.54
N ALA A 167 -0.89 11.70 14.01
CA ALA A 167 -0.06 12.90 13.97
C ALA A 167 1.00 12.76 12.87
N ASN A 168 1.04 13.74 11.96
CA ASN A 168 2.08 13.80 10.95
C ASN A 168 3.25 14.66 11.47
N SER A 169 4.45 14.08 11.53
CA SER A 169 5.67 14.80 11.93
C SER A 169 6.17 15.78 10.87
N ASN A 170 5.64 15.74 9.66
CA ASN A 170 6.13 16.44 8.48
C ASN A 170 7.60 16.13 8.12
N ILE A 171 8.11 14.99 8.59
CA ILE A 171 9.40 14.46 8.16
C ILE A 171 9.13 13.44 7.07
N GLU A 172 9.48 13.77 5.85
CA GLU A 172 9.31 12.86 4.72
C GLU A 172 10.26 11.66 4.84
N HIS A 173 9.70 10.48 4.68
CA HIS A 173 10.44 9.23 4.62
C HIS A 173 10.14 8.49 3.32
N SER A 174 11.20 8.06 2.65
CA SER A 174 11.07 7.11 1.55
C SER A 174 10.95 5.70 2.13
N THR A 175 9.89 4.97 1.78
CA THR A 175 9.70 3.56 2.14
C THR A 175 10.91 2.72 1.75
N GLU A 176 11.50 2.98 0.58
CA GLU A 176 12.69 2.28 0.09
C GLU A 176 13.90 2.48 1.01
N SER A 177 14.11 3.72 1.47
CA SER A 177 15.19 4.04 2.42
C SER A 177 15.00 3.29 3.74
N MET A 178 13.78 3.21 4.26
CA MET A 178 13.50 2.52 5.51
C MET A 178 13.68 1.01 5.37
N VAL A 179 13.15 0.40 4.31
CA VAL A 179 13.36 -1.04 4.01
C VAL A 179 14.85 -1.36 3.86
N SER A 180 15.62 -0.49 3.19
CA SER A 180 17.07 -0.67 3.04
C SER A 180 17.81 -0.62 4.39
N LYS A 181 17.43 0.30 5.27
CA LYS A 181 18.01 0.39 6.63
C LYS A 181 17.71 -0.85 7.48
N VAL A 182 16.48 -1.36 7.42
CA VAL A 182 16.09 -2.59 8.13
C VAL A 182 16.90 -3.78 7.61
N LYS A 183 17.07 -3.90 6.29
CA LYS A 183 17.90 -4.95 5.69
C LYS A 183 19.37 -4.84 6.08
N GLU A 184 19.90 -3.63 6.15
CA GLU A 184 21.27 -3.39 6.63
C GLU A 184 21.42 -3.78 8.10
N PHE A 185 20.44 -3.44 8.94
CA PHE A 185 20.41 -3.84 10.35
C PHE A 185 20.35 -5.36 10.52
N GLU A 186 19.46 -6.05 9.77
CA GLU A 186 19.39 -7.51 9.75
C GLU A 186 20.75 -8.14 9.41
N ASN A 187 21.41 -7.66 8.35
CA ASN A 187 22.70 -8.19 7.92
C ASN A 187 23.79 -8.01 8.97
N LYS A 188 23.80 -6.88 9.68
CA LYS A 188 24.81 -6.57 10.69
C LYS A 188 24.53 -7.17 12.07
N ASN A 189 23.26 -7.40 12.41
CA ASN A 189 22.80 -7.73 13.75
C ASN A 189 21.77 -8.86 13.74
N LYS A 190 22.06 -9.97 13.05
CA LYS A 190 21.12 -11.04 12.78
C LYS A 190 20.44 -11.62 14.03
N GLU A 191 21.21 -11.83 15.13
CA GLU A 191 20.65 -12.33 16.38
C GLU A 191 19.64 -11.35 16.99
N LYS A 192 19.97 -10.07 17.00
CA LYS A 192 19.09 -9.01 17.53
C LYS A 192 17.85 -8.84 16.65
N PHE A 193 18.01 -8.92 15.34
CA PHE A 193 16.88 -8.89 14.41
C PHE A 193 15.92 -10.05 14.64
N ASN A 194 16.43 -11.27 14.83
CA ASN A 194 15.63 -12.44 15.15
C ASN A 194 14.91 -12.30 16.51
N GLU A 195 15.58 -11.76 17.53
CA GLU A 195 14.97 -11.47 18.82
C GLU A 195 13.78 -10.49 18.66
N LEU A 196 13.99 -9.36 17.96
CA LEU A 196 12.95 -8.36 17.70
C LEU A 196 11.79 -8.95 16.88
N SER A 197 12.08 -9.77 15.88
CA SER A 197 11.07 -10.46 15.06
C SER A 197 10.19 -11.39 15.91
N ASN A 198 10.78 -12.12 16.85
CA ASN A 198 10.02 -12.97 17.77
C ASN A 198 9.17 -12.16 18.75
N LEU A 199 9.70 -11.03 19.25
CA LEU A 199 8.94 -10.12 20.12
C LEU A 199 7.76 -9.50 19.38
N GLU A 200 7.97 -9.08 18.13
CA GLU A 200 6.91 -8.52 17.29
C GLU A 200 5.83 -9.55 16.96
N SER A 201 6.22 -10.78 16.60
CA SER A 201 5.28 -11.87 16.35
C SER A 201 4.38 -12.12 17.55
N LYS A 202 4.97 -12.18 18.77
CA LYS A 202 4.22 -12.34 20.01
C LYS A 202 3.32 -11.14 20.32
N LEU A 203 3.80 -9.93 20.04
CA LEU A 203 3.03 -8.71 20.24
C LEU A 203 1.77 -8.71 19.34
N VAL A 204 1.92 -9.08 18.08
CA VAL A 204 0.79 -9.20 17.13
C VAL A 204 -0.24 -10.21 17.62
N GLU A 205 0.20 -11.39 18.09
CA GLU A 205 -0.70 -12.42 18.66
C GLU A 205 -1.45 -11.91 19.90
N ASP A 206 -0.78 -11.20 20.79
CA ASP A 206 -1.40 -10.61 21.97
C ASP A 206 -2.45 -9.56 21.57
N VAL A 207 -2.12 -8.69 20.61
CA VAL A 207 -3.05 -7.66 20.14
C VAL A 207 -4.27 -8.26 19.47
N LEU A 208 -4.12 -9.34 18.69
CA LEU A 208 -5.26 -10.05 18.10
C LEU A 208 -6.23 -10.61 19.15
N LYS A 209 -5.72 -11.03 20.31
CA LYS A 209 -6.56 -11.44 21.45
C LYS A 209 -7.26 -10.25 22.09
N LEU A 210 -6.53 -9.14 22.32
CA LEU A 210 -7.08 -7.91 22.89
C LEU A 210 -8.18 -7.29 22.01
N ILE A 211 -8.02 -7.38 20.68
CA ILE A 211 -9.05 -6.94 19.73
C ILE A 211 -10.35 -7.75 19.94
N LYS A 212 -10.27 -9.08 19.99
CA LYS A 212 -11.42 -9.95 20.23
C LYS A 212 -12.10 -9.70 21.59
N GLU A 213 -11.32 -9.29 22.57
CA GLU A 213 -11.78 -8.99 23.93
C GLU A 213 -12.25 -7.52 24.06
N ASN A 214 -12.19 -6.72 22.99
CA ASN A 214 -12.53 -5.28 22.96
C ASN A 214 -11.77 -4.45 24.02
N LYS A 215 -10.50 -4.80 24.27
CA LYS A 215 -9.63 -4.14 25.26
C LYS A 215 -8.84 -2.99 24.66
N ILE A 216 -9.53 -1.89 24.34
CA ILE A 216 -8.96 -0.75 23.59
C ILE A 216 -7.78 -0.11 24.32
N LYS A 217 -7.84 0.05 25.64
CA LYS A 217 -6.77 0.67 26.43
C LYS A 217 -5.48 -0.13 26.31
N GLU A 218 -5.60 -1.44 26.49
CA GLU A 218 -4.45 -2.37 26.42
C GLU A 218 -3.86 -2.41 25.00
N ILE A 219 -4.69 -2.29 23.96
CA ILE A 219 -4.21 -2.13 22.57
C ILE A 219 -3.36 -0.86 22.45
N GLY A 220 -3.79 0.27 23.04
CA GLY A 220 -3.00 1.51 23.07
C GLY A 220 -1.64 1.33 23.76
N GLU A 221 -1.58 0.58 24.86
CA GLU A 221 -0.31 0.25 25.54
C GLU A 221 0.61 -0.60 24.65
N LYS A 222 0.03 -1.54 23.86
CA LYS A 222 0.77 -2.35 22.89
C LYS A 222 1.31 -1.53 21.72
N ILE A 223 0.61 -0.48 21.26
CA ILE A 223 1.13 0.48 20.25
C ILE A 223 2.42 1.13 20.76
N ASN A 224 2.44 1.59 22.02
CA ASN A 224 3.64 2.16 22.62
C ASN A 224 4.78 1.12 22.78
N GLN A 225 4.46 -0.15 22.96
CA GLN A 225 5.42 -1.22 22.99
C GLN A 225 6.00 -1.50 21.60
N ASN A 226 5.15 -1.53 20.57
CA ASN A 226 5.54 -1.71 19.17
C ASN A 226 6.58 -0.66 18.75
N GLN A 227 6.36 0.61 19.11
CA GLN A 227 7.27 1.71 18.79
C GLN A 227 8.70 1.50 19.30
N LYS A 228 8.92 0.65 20.30
CA LYS A 228 10.26 0.35 20.83
C LYS A 228 11.01 -0.71 20.01
N PHE A 229 10.30 -1.41 19.12
CA PHE A 229 10.88 -2.43 18.25
C PHE A 229 11.26 -1.87 16.88
N LEU A 230 10.68 -0.71 16.51
CA LEU A 230 10.92 0.03 15.29
C LEU A 230 12.12 0.98 15.41
#